data_5498e95b6137ad0d38d8b1b48410650e
#
_entry.id   5498e95b6137ad0d38d8b1b48410650e
#
_cell.length_a   1.000
_cell.length_b   1.000
_cell.length_c   1.000
_cell.angle_alpha   90.00
_cell.angle_beta   90.00
_cell.angle_gamma   90.00
#
_symmetry.space_group_name_H-M   'P 1'
#
loop_
_entity.id
_entity.type
_entity.pdbx_description
1 polymer ?
#
loop_
_entity_poly.entity_id
_entity_poly.type
_entity_poly.pdbx_seq_one_letter_code
_entity_poly.pdbx_strand_id
1 'polypeptide(L)'
;MSAPEPPWRDVLRRCASGKLSPAIASLRLLMAFGDLESLRWALEEEQEPAAKEAVAAITELLDGNAEGSAAVLRILERERMEDQSKAPDELDRCRRLFDSLVGDNAEASVALYSFGNGDLLDAATGEVVALLDGLGLVEDGREVLEIGCGIGRFQRALAPRVSAITGIDIAPAMIATARRRCARLPNVHLMTTSGGDLSAFASGSFDLVLAVDSMPYLYRVGPDLVATHFREAARVLRPGGDFLILNVSYRGDLGRDREDVGRFADNAGLEVLRNGSADLRLWDAPTFHLRKPQPAQRAQPMRRIMRP
;
A
#
# COMPACT_ATOMS: atom_id res chain seq x y z
N MET A 1 23.50 30.89 -19.25
CA MET A 1 22.39 30.22 -18.54
C MET A 1 22.83 28.78 -18.36
N SER A 2 23.04 28.32 -17.13
CA SER A 2 23.33 26.90 -16.86
C SER A 2 22.10 26.07 -17.28
N ALA A 3 22.34 24.89 -17.85
CA ALA A 3 21.27 23.94 -18.15
C ALA A 3 20.46 23.65 -16.89
N PRO A 4 19.14 23.44 -16.98
CA PRO A 4 18.34 23.05 -15.82
C PRO A 4 18.90 21.76 -15.24
N GLU A 5 19.01 21.73 -13.92
CA GLU A 5 19.55 20.58 -13.20
C GLU A 5 18.67 19.33 -13.46
N PRO A 6 19.29 18.16 -13.71
CA PRO A 6 18.53 16.95 -13.99
C PRO A 6 17.67 16.53 -12.77
N PRO A 7 16.40 16.10 -12.99
CA PRO A 7 15.46 15.79 -11.90
C PRO A 7 15.95 14.72 -10.92
N TRP A 8 16.83 13.79 -11.35
CA TRP A 8 17.35 12.73 -10.50
C TRP A 8 18.23 13.24 -9.35
N ARG A 9 18.87 14.42 -9.49
CA ARG A 9 19.62 15.06 -8.40
C ARG A 9 18.75 15.49 -7.23
N ASP A 10 17.50 15.85 -7.48
CA ASP A 10 16.53 16.10 -6.40
C ASP A 10 16.28 14.84 -5.55
N VAL A 11 16.22 13.67 -6.18
CA VAL A 11 16.10 12.39 -5.47
C VAL A 11 17.29 12.17 -4.55
N LEU A 12 18.51 12.42 -5.01
CA LEU A 12 19.73 12.31 -4.18
C LEU A 12 19.71 13.28 -2.99
N ARG A 13 19.37 14.55 -3.21
CA ARG A 13 19.26 15.55 -2.13
C ARG A 13 18.21 15.17 -1.10
N ARG A 14 17.07 14.65 -1.54
CA ARG A 14 16.02 14.18 -0.62
C ARG A 14 16.45 12.96 0.16
N CYS A 15 17.21 12.06 -0.44
CA CYS A 15 17.82 10.93 0.25
C CYS A 15 18.86 11.41 1.28
N ALA A 16 19.79 12.27 0.89
CA ALA A 16 20.81 12.84 1.76
C ALA A 16 20.23 13.62 2.95
N SER A 17 19.06 14.27 2.76
CA SER A 17 18.34 14.97 3.85
C SER A 17 17.43 14.07 4.70
N GLY A 18 17.42 12.76 4.47
CA GLY A 18 16.56 11.80 5.18
C GLY A 18 15.06 11.89 4.83
N LYS A 19 14.69 12.63 3.78
CA LYS A 19 13.31 12.76 3.28
C LYS A 19 12.88 11.58 2.41
N LEU A 20 13.82 10.80 1.91
CA LEU A 20 13.60 9.54 1.22
C LEU A 20 14.55 8.49 1.80
N SER A 21 14.06 7.26 1.96
CA SER A 21 14.95 6.14 2.27
C SER A 21 15.86 5.82 1.07
N PRO A 22 17.02 5.20 1.31
CA PRO A 22 17.88 4.72 0.20
C PRO A 22 17.12 3.79 -0.75
N ALA A 23 16.22 2.94 -0.24
CA ALA A 23 15.42 2.01 -1.04
C ALA A 23 14.47 2.74 -2.00
N ILE A 24 13.73 3.73 -1.52
CA ILE A 24 12.84 4.55 -2.38
C ILE A 24 13.66 5.42 -3.34
N ALA A 25 14.78 5.97 -2.89
CA ALA A 25 15.67 6.74 -3.76
C ALA A 25 16.23 5.86 -4.90
N SER A 26 16.72 4.66 -4.58
CA SER A 26 17.20 3.67 -5.57
C SER A 26 16.12 3.31 -6.59
N LEU A 27 14.89 3.01 -6.13
CA LEU A 27 13.77 2.71 -7.02
C LEU A 27 13.46 3.88 -7.96
N ARG A 28 13.35 5.11 -7.43
CA ARG A 28 13.06 6.31 -8.24
C ARG A 28 14.16 6.60 -9.26
N LEU A 29 15.42 6.42 -8.88
CA LEU A 29 16.55 6.57 -9.79
C LEU A 29 16.53 5.49 -10.86
N LEU A 30 16.28 4.22 -10.49
CA LEU A 30 16.18 3.12 -11.45
C LEU A 30 15.04 3.35 -12.46
N MET A 31 13.91 3.86 -12.01
CA MET A 31 12.80 4.26 -12.89
C MET A 31 13.18 5.43 -13.82
N ALA A 32 13.97 6.39 -13.34
CA ALA A 32 14.37 7.57 -14.12
C ALA A 32 15.39 7.23 -15.20
N PHE A 33 16.33 6.33 -14.92
CA PHE A 33 17.38 5.93 -15.85
C PHE A 33 16.95 4.78 -16.77
N GLY A 34 16.09 3.89 -16.30
CA GLY A 34 15.60 2.73 -17.06
C GLY A 34 16.56 1.56 -17.16
N ASP A 35 17.83 1.72 -16.77
CA ASP A 35 18.83 0.67 -16.71
C ASP A 35 19.88 0.92 -15.61
N LEU A 36 20.52 -0.17 -15.16
CA LEU A 36 21.50 -0.13 -14.07
C LEU A 36 22.85 0.49 -14.47
N GLU A 37 23.25 0.34 -15.71
CA GLU A 37 24.56 0.81 -16.18
C GLU A 37 24.59 2.34 -16.20
N SER A 38 23.60 2.96 -16.83
CA SER A 38 23.45 4.42 -16.86
C SER A 38 23.31 5.01 -15.45
N LEU A 39 22.54 4.34 -14.58
CA LEU A 39 22.39 4.77 -13.19
C LEU A 39 23.72 4.72 -12.44
N ARG A 40 24.47 3.62 -12.52
CA ARG A 40 25.78 3.47 -11.86
C ARG A 40 26.76 4.51 -12.34
N TRP A 41 26.85 4.72 -13.66
CA TRP A 41 27.70 5.75 -14.22
C TRP A 41 27.35 7.14 -13.66
N ALA A 42 26.07 7.50 -13.59
CA ALA A 42 25.63 8.78 -13.05
C ALA A 42 25.94 8.95 -11.54
N LEU A 43 25.88 7.86 -10.76
CA LEU A 43 26.26 7.88 -9.33
C LEU A 43 27.76 8.02 -9.14
N GLU A 44 28.58 7.40 -9.98
CA GLU A 44 30.05 7.52 -9.97
C GLU A 44 30.55 8.94 -10.35
N GLU A 45 29.86 9.58 -11.31
CA GLU A 45 30.17 10.95 -11.76
C GLU A 45 29.62 12.04 -10.83
N GLU A 46 28.79 11.68 -9.82
CA GLU A 46 28.24 12.69 -8.91
C GLU A 46 29.30 13.20 -7.94
N GLN A 47 29.59 14.52 -8.00
CA GLN A 47 30.66 15.18 -7.25
C GLN A 47 30.15 16.06 -6.09
N GLU A 48 28.81 16.16 -5.90
CA GLU A 48 28.24 17.01 -4.84
C GLU A 48 28.56 16.41 -3.46
N PRO A 49 29.33 17.12 -2.59
CA PRO A 49 29.70 16.59 -1.27
C PRO A 49 28.51 16.22 -0.40
N ALA A 50 27.41 16.97 -0.51
CA ALA A 50 26.19 16.71 0.24
C ALA A 50 25.47 15.42 -0.19
N ALA A 51 25.72 14.91 -1.40
CA ALA A 51 25.12 13.68 -1.92
C ALA A 51 25.93 12.42 -1.58
N LYS A 52 27.17 12.56 -1.10
CA LYS A 52 28.12 11.45 -0.96
C LYS A 52 27.60 10.26 -0.15
N GLU A 53 26.97 10.52 1.01
CA GLU A 53 26.42 9.47 1.85
C GLU A 53 25.22 8.77 1.19
N ALA A 54 24.36 9.54 0.52
CA ALA A 54 23.23 9.00 -0.23
C ALA A 54 23.68 8.12 -1.40
N VAL A 55 24.68 8.59 -2.17
CA VAL A 55 25.29 7.82 -3.27
C VAL A 55 25.85 6.50 -2.74
N ALA A 56 26.62 6.52 -1.64
CA ALA A 56 27.17 5.32 -1.04
C ALA A 56 26.09 4.31 -0.62
N ALA A 57 25.04 4.78 0.09
CA ALA A 57 23.96 3.93 0.56
C ALA A 57 23.13 3.35 -0.61
N ILE A 58 22.90 4.13 -1.67
CA ILE A 58 22.19 3.68 -2.87
C ILE A 58 23.03 2.64 -3.62
N THR A 59 24.33 2.88 -3.80
CA THR A 59 25.24 1.95 -4.47
C THR A 59 25.33 0.63 -3.71
N GLU A 60 25.50 0.66 -2.39
CA GLU A 60 25.53 -0.53 -1.54
C GLU A 60 24.23 -1.34 -1.66
N LEU A 61 23.08 -0.66 -1.66
CA LEU A 61 21.78 -1.34 -1.82
C LEU A 61 21.65 -2.00 -3.19
N LEU A 62 22.01 -1.31 -4.27
CA LEU A 62 21.94 -1.83 -5.64
C LEU A 62 22.91 -3.00 -5.85
N ASP A 63 24.13 -2.93 -5.29
CA ASP A 63 25.14 -3.98 -5.37
C ASP A 63 24.72 -5.22 -4.57
N GLY A 64 24.20 -5.01 -3.36
CA GLY A 64 23.68 -6.09 -2.51
C GLY A 64 22.43 -6.77 -3.06
N ASN A 65 21.73 -6.14 -4.03
CA ASN A 65 20.47 -6.63 -4.59
C ASN A 65 20.47 -6.60 -6.14
N ALA A 66 21.55 -7.02 -6.78
CA ALA A 66 21.69 -6.95 -8.23
C ALA A 66 20.62 -7.74 -9.00
N GLU A 67 20.31 -8.98 -8.58
CA GLU A 67 19.22 -9.78 -9.16
C GLU A 67 17.85 -9.12 -8.95
N GLY A 68 17.63 -8.58 -7.76
CA GLY A 68 16.40 -7.85 -7.42
C GLY A 68 16.23 -6.58 -8.24
N SER A 69 17.30 -5.82 -8.46
CA SER A 69 17.30 -4.64 -9.34
C SER A 69 16.93 -5.00 -10.78
N ALA A 70 17.47 -6.10 -11.28
CA ALA A 70 17.09 -6.63 -12.60
C ALA A 70 15.62 -7.11 -12.64
N ALA A 71 15.12 -7.72 -11.54
CA ALA A 71 13.71 -8.10 -11.44
C ALA A 71 12.79 -6.88 -11.44
N VAL A 72 13.13 -5.82 -10.70
CA VAL A 72 12.39 -4.54 -10.71
C VAL A 72 12.30 -3.96 -12.11
N LEU A 73 13.40 -3.91 -12.86
CA LEU A 73 13.38 -3.42 -14.25
C LEU A 73 12.46 -4.26 -15.14
N ARG A 74 12.48 -5.59 -15.00
CA ARG A 74 11.55 -6.47 -15.74
C ARG A 74 10.10 -6.22 -15.38
N ILE A 75 9.80 -5.99 -14.10
CA ILE A 75 8.45 -5.66 -13.62
C ILE A 75 7.98 -4.34 -14.24
N LEU A 76 8.79 -3.28 -14.17
CA LEU A 76 8.47 -1.98 -14.77
C LEU A 76 8.23 -2.07 -16.28
N GLU A 77 9.03 -2.86 -16.99
CA GLU A 77 8.84 -3.08 -18.42
C GLU A 77 7.53 -3.84 -18.71
N ARG A 78 7.16 -4.84 -17.90
CA ARG A 78 5.87 -5.54 -18.03
C ARG A 78 4.69 -4.62 -17.74
N GLU A 79 4.76 -3.79 -16.69
CA GLU A 79 3.72 -2.79 -16.43
C GLU A 79 3.54 -1.88 -17.64
N ARG A 80 4.63 -1.39 -18.23
CA ARG A 80 4.59 -0.55 -19.42
C ARG A 80 3.99 -1.28 -20.63
N MET A 81 4.30 -2.57 -20.82
CA MET A 81 3.73 -3.38 -21.89
C MET A 81 2.23 -3.63 -21.69
N GLU A 82 1.80 -3.92 -20.47
CA GLU A 82 0.39 -4.11 -20.14
C GLU A 82 -0.41 -2.81 -20.29
N ASP A 83 0.16 -1.66 -19.94
CA ASP A 83 -0.47 -0.35 -20.15
C ASP A 83 -0.71 -0.03 -21.64
N GLN A 84 0.13 -0.53 -22.52
CA GLN A 84 -0.02 -0.40 -23.96
C GLN A 84 -0.94 -1.48 -24.56
N SER A 85 -1.34 -2.49 -23.78
CA SER A 85 -2.21 -3.54 -24.24
C SER A 85 -3.64 -3.03 -24.47
N LYS A 86 -4.30 -3.49 -25.53
CA LYS A 86 -5.70 -3.14 -25.83
C LYS A 86 -6.68 -4.04 -25.07
N ALA A 87 -6.42 -4.32 -23.78
CA ALA A 87 -7.36 -5.11 -23.00
C ALA A 87 -8.66 -4.32 -22.78
N PRO A 88 -9.81 -4.95 -22.93
CA PRO A 88 -11.10 -4.26 -22.79
C PRO A 88 -11.44 -3.90 -21.35
N ASP A 89 -10.80 -4.53 -20.36
CA ASP A 89 -11.07 -4.38 -18.93
C ASP A 89 -9.77 -4.15 -18.16
N GLU A 90 -9.69 -3.04 -17.45
CA GLU A 90 -8.53 -2.64 -16.65
C GLU A 90 -8.32 -3.54 -15.43
N LEU A 91 -9.38 -4.05 -14.80
CA LEU A 91 -9.25 -5.02 -13.70
C LEU A 91 -8.63 -6.33 -14.18
N ASP A 92 -9.06 -6.82 -15.35
CA ASP A 92 -8.48 -8.02 -15.95
C ASP A 92 -7.01 -7.82 -16.34
N ARG A 93 -6.64 -6.60 -16.75
CA ARG A 93 -5.24 -6.23 -17.00
C ARG A 93 -4.42 -6.28 -15.71
N CYS A 94 -4.89 -5.66 -14.64
CA CYS A 94 -4.24 -5.70 -13.33
C CYS A 94 -4.10 -7.16 -12.84
N ARG A 95 -5.15 -7.97 -12.98
CA ARG A 95 -5.12 -9.38 -12.59
C ARG A 95 -4.01 -10.15 -13.33
N ARG A 96 -3.94 -10.04 -14.66
CA ARG A 96 -2.90 -10.71 -15.45
C ARG A 96 -1.50 -10.24 -15.11
N LEU A 97 -1.33 -8.93 -14.91
CA LEU A 97 -0.06 -8.35 -14.49
C LEU A 97 0.42 -9.03 -13.20
N PHE A 98 -0.35 -8.99 -12.12
CA PHE A 98 0.04 -9.55 -10.84
C PHE A 98 0.16 -11.07 -10.84
N ASP A 99 -0.65 -11.80 -11.63
CA ASP A 99 -0.49 -13.22 -11.84
C ASP A 99 0.87 -13.56 -12.48
N SER A 100 1.37 -12.70 -13.38
CA SER A 100 2.66 -12.89 -14.01
C SER A 100 3.84 -12.50 -13.12
N LEU A 101 3.72 -11.41 -12.36
CA LEU A 101 4.82 -10.84 -11.58
C LEU A 101 5.24 -11.69 -10.39
N VAL A 102 4.28 -12.33 -9.71
CA VAL A 102 4.58 -13.16 -8.54
C VAL A 102 5.48 -14.36 -8.86
N GLY A 103 5.46 -14.82 -10.10
CA GLY A 103 6.32 -15.92 -10.58
C GLY A 103 7.78 -15.51 -10.78
N ASP A 104 8.04 -14.23 -11.08
CA ASP A 104 9.39 -13.72 -11.31
C ASP A 104 10.12 -13.42 -10.00
N ASN A 105 9.46 -12.67 -9.11
CA ASN A 105 9.96 -12.35 -7.77
C ASN A 105 8.78 -11.93 -6.88
N ALA A 106 8.45 -12.77 -5.93
CA ALA A 106 7.27 -12.58 -5.08
C ALA A 106 7.37 -11.33 -4.20
N GLU A 107 8.53 -11.02 -3.65
CA GLU A 107 8.79 -9.86 -2.80
C GLU A 107 8.71 -8.55 -3.61
N ALA A 108 9.39 -8.50 -4.75
CA ALA A 108 9.38 -7.33 -5.62
C ALA A 108 7.99 -7.07 -6.22
N SER A 109 7.19 -8.11 -6.47
CA SER A 109 5.85 -7.99 -7.05
C SER A 109 4.84 -7.24 -6.16
N VAL A 110 5.09 -7.15 -4.85
CA VAL A 110 4.23 -6.43 -3.87
C VAL A 110 4.89 -5.19 -3.31
N ALA A 111 6.19 -4.99 -3.54
CA ALA A 111 6.93 -3.82 -3.07
C ALA A 111 8.23 -3.67 -3.89
N LEU A 112 8.17 -2.92 -4.98
CA LEU A 112 9.33 -2.71 -5.88
C LEU A 112 10.56 -2.21 -5.12
N TYR A 113 10.36 -1.35 -4.11
CA TYR A 113 11.42 -0.82 -3.27
C TYR A 113 12.13 -1.87 -2.40
N SER A 114 11.58 -3.07 -2.29
CA SER A 114 12.26 -4.18 -1.60
C SER A 114 13.37 -4.81 -2.44
N PHE A 115 13.39 -4.57 -3.76
CA PHE A 115 14.31 -5.22 -4.70
C PHE A 115 14.33 -6.74 -4.57
N GLY A 116 13.17 -7.34 -4.21
CA GLY A 116 13.07 -8.78 -3.95
C GLY A 116 13.79 -9.26 -2.69
N ASN A 117 14.30 -8.35 -1.87
CA ASN A 117 14.96 -8.65 -0.62
C ASN A 117 13.93 -8.85 0.49
N GLY A 118 13.87 -10.07 1.06
CA GLY A 118 12.92 -10.44 2.10
C GLY A 118 13.10 -9.63 3.39
N ASP A 119 14.33 -9.34 3.79
CA ASP A 119 14.62 -8.58 5.02
C ASP A 119 14.15 -7.13 4.89
N LEU A 120 14.32 -6.53 3.71
CA LEU A 120 13.83 -5.18 3.42
C LEU A 120 12.29 -5.14 3.41
N LEU A 121 11.67 -6.15 2.83
CA LEU A 121 10.21 -6.28 2.83
C LEU A 121 9.66 -6.49 4.24
N ASP A 122 10.32 -7.32 5.05
CA ASP A 122 9.93 -7.60 6.44
C ASP A 122 10.13 -6.35 7.31
N ALA A 123 11.20 -5.58 7.12
CA ALA A 123 11.41 -4.31 7.81
C ALA A 123 10.31 -3.28 7.47
N ALA A 124 9.97 -3.12 6.19
CA ALA A 124 8.89 -2.23 5.77
C ALA A 124 7.51 -2.70 6.25
N THR A 125 7.27 -4.02 6.30
CA THR A 125 6.06 -4.58 6.90
C THR A 125 5.99 -4.28 8.38
N GLY A 126 7.11 -4.43 9.10
CA GLY A 126 7.23 -4.09 10.52
C GLY A 126 6.96 -2.62 10.82
N GLU A 127 7.39 -1.71 9.95
CA GLU A 127 7.10 -0.28 10.08
C GLU A 127 5.59 0.02 9.97
N VAL A 128 4.89 -0.61 9.02
CA VAL A 128 3.43 -0.48 8.90
C VAL A 128 2.72 -1.08 10.12
N VAL A 129 3.18 -2.25 10.61
CA VAL A 129 2.62 -2.85 11.84
C VAL A 129 2.81 -1.92 13.05
N ALA A 130 3.98 -1.29 13.19
CA ALA A 130 4.23 -0.31 14.25
C ALA A 130 3.32 0.93 14.14
N LEU A 131 3.02 1.38 12.91
CA LEU A 131 2.03 2.44 12.67
C LEU A 131 0.64 2.00 13.13
N LEU A 132 0.21 0.79 12.77
CA LEU A 132 -1.09 0.23 13.20
C LEU A 132 -1.19 0.16 14.72
N ASP A 133 -0.12 -0.27 15.40
CA ASP A 133 -0.04 -0.29 16.87
C ASP A 133 -0.15 1.10 17.47
N GLY A 134 0.62 2.05 16.95
CA GLY A 134 0.62 3.43 17.42
C GLY A 134 -0.75 4.12 17.25
N LEU A 135 -1.57 3.63 16.32
CA LEU A 135 -2.94 4.09 16.09
C LEU A 135 -3.99 3.29 16.90
N GLY A 136 -3.59 2.23 17.63
CA GLY A 136 -4.51 1.35 18.36
C GLY A 136 -5.41 0.53 17.44
N LEU A 137 -4.93 0.17 16.25
CA LEU A 137 -5.73 -0.52 15.23
C LEU A 137 -5.55 -2.05 15.25
N VAL A 138 -4.57 -2.55 16.01
CA VAL A 138 -4.26 -3.99 16.13
C VAL A 138 -4.35 -4.38 17.60
N GLU A 139 -5.34 -5.18 17.94
CA GLU A 139 -5.63 -5.68 19.28
C GLU A 139 -6.20 -7.10 19.19
N ASP A 140 -6.02 -7.88 20.25
CA ASP A 140 -6.70 -9.16 20.39
C ASP A 140 -8.22 -8.98 20.26
N GLY A 141 -8.85 -9.88 19.51
CA GLY A 141 -10.30 -9.86 19.28
C GLY A 141 -10.74 -9.11 18.03
N ARG A 142 -9.88 -8.34 17.38
CA ARG A 142 -10.25 -7.64 16.13
C ARG A 142 -10.33 -8.58 14.92
N GLU A 143 -11.30 -8.30 14.06
CA GLU A 143 -11.50 -8.91 12.74
C GLU A 143 -10.99 -7.93 11.67
N VAL A 144 -10.00 -8.34 10.88
CA VAL A 144 -9.32 -7.49 9.90
C VAL A 144 -9.60 -7.97 8.47
N LEU A 145 -9.87 -7.04 7.56
CA LEU A 145 -9.92 -7.27 6.11
C LEU A 145 -8.79 -6.50 5.43
N GLU A 146 -8.00 -7.15 4.59
CA GLU A 146 -7.04 -6.48 3.70
C GLU A 146 -7.48 -6.61 2.24
N ILE A 147 -7.59 -5.46 1.56
CA ILE A 147 -7.89 -5.33 0.14
C ILE A 147 -6.57 -5.29 -0.65
N GLY A 148 -6.35 -6.27 -1.53
CA GLY A 148 -5.09 -6.41 -2.26
C GLY A 148 -3.98 -6.98 -1.38
N CYS A 149 -4.22 -8.17 -0.79
CA CYS A 149 -3.28 -8.76 0.18
C CYS A 149 -1.98 -9.31 -0.44
N GLY A 150 -1.90 -9.39 -1.77
CA GLY A 150 -0.74 -9.90 -2.49
C GLY A 150 -0.28 -11.26 -1.98
N ILE A 151 0.99 -11.35 -1.61
CA ILE A 151 1.62 -12.59 -1.12
C ILE A 151 1.39 -12.87 0.37
N GLY A 152 0.52 -12.14 1.05
CA GLY A 152 0.13 -12.39 2.44
C GLY A 152 1.11 -11.88 3.49
N ARG A 153 1.85 -10.78 3.22
CA ARG A 153 2.84 -10.25 4.19
C ARG A 153 2.18 -9.73 5.47
N PHE A 154 1.06 -9.03 5.36
CA PHE A 154 0.33 -8.52 6.52
C PHE A 154 -0.48 -9.61 7.22
N GLN A 155 -0.98 -10.62 6.50
CA GLN A 155 -1.58 -11.80 7.12
C GLN A 155 -0.59 -12.50 8.06
N ARG A 156 0.66 -12.69 7.61
CA ARG A 156 1.71 -13.28 8.47
C ARG A 156 2.04 -12.40 9.69
N ALA A 157 2.15 -11.10 9.48
CA ALA A 157 2.56 -10.18 10.54
C ALA A 157 1.47 -9.93 11.59
N LEU A 158 0.19 -9.89 11.17
CA LEU A 158 -0.93 -9.52 12.03
C LEU A 158 -1.68 -10.70 12.63
N ALA A 159 -1.64 -11.90 12.01
CA ALA A 159 -2.36 -13.07 12.52
C ALA A 159 -2.09 -13.40 14.00
N PRO A 160 -0.86 -13.27 14.54
CA PRO A 160 -0.61 -13.52 15.97
C PRO A 160 -1.22 -12.47 16.92
N ARG A 161 -1.83 -11.42 16.41
CA ARG A 161 -2.20 -10.19 17.14
C ARG A 161 -3.67 -9.80 17.00
N VAL A 162 -4.43 -10.56 16.21
CA VAL A 162 -5.85 -10.31 15.92
C VAL A 162 -6.62 -11.62 15.98
N SER A 163 -7.96 -11.57 16.15
CA SER A 163 -8.79 -12.78 16.19
C SER A 163 -8.82 -13.48 14.84
N ALA A 164 -8.96 -12.71 13.75
CA ALA A 164 -8.85 -13.23 12.40
C ALA A 164 -8.43 -12.12 11.42
N ILE A 165 -7.76 -12.52 10.34
CA ILE A 165 -7.45 -11.64 9.23
C ILE A 165 -7.83 -12.29 7.91
N THR A 166 -8.65 -11.57 7.14
CA THR A 166 -9.06 -11.96 5.79
C THR A 166 -8.28 -11.14 4.78
N GLY A 167 -7.60 -11.80 3.85
CA GLY A 167 -6.95 -11.16 2.72
C GLY A 167 -7.67 -11.47 1.41
N ILE A 168 -7.95 -10.45 0.62
CA ILE A 168 -8.51 -10.60 -0.72
C ILE A 168 -7.56 -10.04 -1.77
N ASP A 169 -7.52 -10.70 -2.92
CA ASP A 169 -6.76 -10.23 -4.09
C ASP A 169 -7.46 -10.66 -5.37
N ILE A 170 -7.25 -9.92 -6.47
CA ILE A 170 -7.81 -10.26 -7.78
C ILE A 170 -6.97 -11.31 -8.51
N ALA A 171 -5.69 -11.47 -8.14
CA ALA A 171 -4.72 -12.36 -8.79
C ALA A 171 -4.69 -13.73 -8.10
N PRO A 172 -5.15 -14.82 -8.75
CA PRO A 172 -5.11 -16.18 -8.20
C PRO A 172 -3.71 -16.63 -7.79
N ALA A 173 -2.66 -16.25 -8.54
CA ALA A 173 -1.28 -16.62 -8.22
C ALA A 173 -0.77 -15.94 -6.94
N MET A 174 -1.18 -14.69 -6.66
CA MET A 174 -0.93 -14.02 -5.39
C MET A 174 -1.57 -14.79 -4.23
N ILE A 175 -2.86 -15.12 -4.32
CA ILE A 175 -3.57 -15.89 -3.31
C ILE A 175 -2.95 -17.27 -3.10
N ALA A 176 -2.54 -17.96 -4.16
CA ALA A 176 -1.84 -19.24 -4.04
C ALA A 176 -0.52 -19.10 -3.27
N THR A 177 0.22 -18.03 -3.51
CA THR A 177 1.46 -17.72 -2.79
C THR A 177 1.19 -17.36 -1.33
N ALA A 178 0.20 -16.50 -1.06
CA ALA A 178 -0.22 -16.14 0.29
C ALA A 178 -0.66 -17.38 1.10
N ARG A 179 -1.43 -18.29 0.50
CA ARG A 179 -1.83 -19.56 1.15
C ARG A 179 -0.64 -20.41 1.57
N ARG A 180 0.38 -20.55 0.72
CA ARG A 180 1.60 -21.29 1.09
C ARG A 180 2.33 -20.62 2.25
N ARG A 181 2.44 -19.30 2.23
CA ARG A 181 3.13 -18.50 3.27
C ARG A 181 2.41 -18.51 4.61
N CYS A 182 1.07 -18.55 4.58
CA CYS A 182 0.22 -18.52 5.76
C CYS A 182 -0.30 -19.89 6.20
N ALA A 183 0.19 -21.00 5.63
CA ALA A 183 -0.37 -22.36 5.83
C ALA A 183 -0.45 -22.82 7.29
N ARG A 184 0.34 -22.23 8.20
CA ARG A 184 0.37 -22.57 9.64
C ARG A 184 -0.43 -21.60 10.51
N LEU A 185 -1.14 -20.65 9.93
CA LEU A 185 -1.89 -19.61 10.63
C LEU A 185 -3.40 -19.89 10.48
N PRO A 186 -4.03 -20.49 11.52
CA PRO A 186 -5.41 -21.00 11.42
C PRO A 186 -6.45 -19.88 11.33
N ASN A 187 -6.11 -18.66 11.74
CA ASN A 187 -6.98 -17.48 11.73
C ASN A 187 -6.78 -16.59 10.49
N VAL A 188 -6.08 -17.09 9.47
CA VAL A 188 -5.91 -16.41 8.18
C VAL A 188 -6.87 -16.98 7.16
N HIS A 189 -7.67 -16.11 6.55
CA HIS A 189 -8.60 -16.43 5.47
C HIS A 189 -8.17 -15.73 4.18
N LEU A 190 -8.04 -16.48 3.08
CA LEU A 190 -7.53 -15.95 1.81
C LEU A 190 -8.46 -16.33 0.67
N MET A 191 -8.90 -15.34 -0.11
CA MET A 191 -9.80 -15.58 -1.23
C MET A 191 -9.51 -14.68 -2.43
N THR A 192 -9.68 -15.23 -3.63
CA THR A 192 -9.67 -14.47 -4.88
C THR A 192 -11.03 -13.81 -5.08
N THR A 193 -11.04 -12.54 -5.47
CA THR A 193 -12.26 -11.76 -5.74
C THR A 193 -12.22 -11.16 -7.14
N SER A 194 -13.36 -10.60 -7.58
CA SER A 194 -13.44 -9.87 -8.84
C SER A 194 -12.72 -8.51 -8.81
N GLY A 195 -12.49 -7.95 -7.62
CA GLY A 195 -12.00 -6.59 -7.44
C GLY A 195 -13.06 -5.50 -7.64
N GLY A 196 -14.30 -5.86 -7.96
CA GLY A 196 -15.38 -4.89 -8.21
C GLY A 196 -16.00 -4.29 -6.94
N ASP A 197 -16.09 -5.10 -5.89
CA ASP A 197 -16.71 -4.71 -4.62
C ASP A 197 -16.32 -5.65 -3.46
N LEU A 198 -16.94 -5.45 -2.28
CA LEU A 198 -16.82 -6.31 -1.10
C LEU A 198 -18.12 -7.07 -0.79
N SER A 199 -18.98 -7.32 -1.77
CA SER A 199 -20.30 -7.94 -1.60
C SER A 199 -20.25 -9.35 -1.01
N ALA A 200 -19.09 -10.03 -1.09
CA ALA A 200 -18.85 -11.32 -0.44
C ALA A 200 -18.93 -11.27 1.10
N PHE A 201 -18.85 -10.08 1.70
CA PHE A 201 -18.84 -9.90 3.15
C PHE A 201 -20.14 -9.24 3.65
N ALA A 202 -20.61 -9.70 4.80
CA ALA A 202 -21.76 -9.09 5.46
C ALA A 202 -21.44 -7.69 6.01
N SER A 203 -22.46 -6.86 6.19
CA SER A 203 -22.31 -5.55 6.83
C SER A 203 -21.86 -5.70 8.29
N GLY A 204 -20.92 -4.87 8.74
CA GLY A 204 -20.46 -4.87 10.12
C GLY A 204 -19.66 -6.13 10.50
N SER A 205 -18.90 -6.71 9.58
CA SER A 205 -18.07 -7.90 9.82
C SER A 205 -16.69 -7.61 10.37
N PHE A 206 -16.14 -6.42 10.09
CA PHE A 206 -14.74 -6.11 10.39
C PHE A 206 -14.60 -4.90 11.32
N ASP A 207 -13.53 -4.91 12.10
CA ASP A 207 -13.13 -3.80 12.96
C ASP A 207 -12.11 -2.90 12.24
N LEU A 208 -11.35 -3.47 11.29
CA LEU A 208 -10.35 -2.78 10.50
C LEU A 208 -10.41 -3.26 9.05
N VAL A 209 -10.44 -2.31 8.12
CA VAL A 209 -10.16 -2.54 6.70
C VAL A 209 -8.81 -1.91 6.37
N LEU A 210 -7.94 -2.66 5.72
CA LEU A 210 -6.63 -2.21 5.24
C LEU A 210 -6.62 -2.17 3.72
N ALA A 211 -5.98 -1.15 3.14
CA ALA A 211 -5.63 -1.09 1.73
C ALA A 211 -4.19 -0.56 1.63
N VAL A 212 -3.23 -1.47 1.50
CA VAL A 212 -1.80 -1.15 1.47
C VAL A 212 -1.31 -1.26 0.03
N ASP A 213 -1.09 -0.13 -0.61
CA ASP A 213 -0.65 0.02 -2.01
C ASP A 213 -1.60 -0.63 -3.06
N SER A 214 -2.82 -0.94 -2.70
CA SER A 214 -3.83 -1.51 -3.60
C SER A 214 -4.76 -0.45 -4.23
N MET A 215 -5.01 0.66 -3.55
CA MET A 215 -5.90 1.71 -4.05
C MET A 215 -5.43 2.35 -5.36
N PRO A 216 -4.13 2.54 -5.64
CA PRO A 216 -3.66 3.09 -6.91
C PRO A 216 -4.15 2.31 -8.13
N TYR A 217 -4.27 0.99 -8.02
CA TYR A 217 -4.78 0.14 -9.11
C TYR A 217 -6.28 0.29 -9.32
N LEU A 218 -7.06 0.50 -8.25
CA LEU A 218 -8.47 0.84 -8.36
C LEU A 218 -8.67 2.21 -9.03
N TYR A 219 -7.78 3.17 -8.74
CA TYR A 219 -7.77 4.48 -9.40
C TYR A 219 -7.50 4.40 -10.90
N ARG A 220 -6.68 3.46 -11.36
CA ARG A 220 -6.44 3.22 -12.80
C ARG A 220 -7.70 2.77 -13.53
N VAL A 221 -8.55 1.98 -12.86
CA VAL A 221 -9.87 1.58 -13.41
C VAL A 221 -10.81 2.78 -13.50
N GLY A 222 -10.84 3.59 -12.44
CA GLY A 222 -11.62 4.83 -12.43
C GLY A 222 -12.13 5.23 -11.05
N PRO A 223 -12.55 6.50 -10.90
CA PRO A 223 -12.99 7.05 -9.62
C PRO A 223 -14.28 6.38 -9.08
N ASP A 224 -15.12 5.82 -9.95
CA ASP A 224 -16.35 5.14 -9.52
C ASP A 224 -16.05 3.83 -8.79
N LEU A 225 -15.02 3.10 -9.20
CA LEU A 225 -14.58 1.90 -8.51
C LEU A 225 -14.00 2.24 -7.13
N VAL A 226 -13.20 3.30 -7.04
CA VAL A 226 -12.67 3.81 -5.76
C VAL A 226 -13.83 4.20 -4.84
N ALA A 227 -14.80 4.99 -5.33
CA ALA A 227 -15.99 5.39 -4.57
C ALA A 227 -16.80 4.17 -4.09
N THR A 228 -16.88 3.12 -4.91
CA THR A 228 -17.52 1.85 -4.53
C THR A 228 -16.78 1.19 -3.37
N HIS A 229 -15.46 1.11 -3.41
CA HIS A 229 -14.67 0.52 -2.32
C HIS A 229 -14.76 1.32 -1.02
N PHE A 230 -14.86 2.65 -1.07
CA PHE A 230 -15.11 3.47 0.12
C PHE A 230 -16.49 3.17 0.75
N ARG A 231 -17.56 3.09 -0.07
CA ARG A 231 -18.91 2.74 0.42
C ARG A 231 -18.95 1.32 0.99
N GLU A 232 -18.32 0.38 0.31
CA GLU A 232 -18.25 -1.01 0.73
C GLU A 232 -17.40 -1.19 2.00
N ALA A 233 -16.25 -0.50 2.12
CA ALA A 233 -15.47 -0.48 3.36
C ALA A 233 -16.32 0.06 4.53
N ALA A 234 -17.05 1.17 4.33
CA ALA A 234 -17.98 1.69 5.33
C ALA A 234 -19.08 0.69 5.67
N ARG A 235 -19.59 -0.06 4.69
CA ARG A 235 -20.62 -1.07 4.90
C ARG A 235 -20.12 -2.26 5.73
N VAL A 236 -18.96 -2.81 5.38
CA VAL A 236 -18.40 -4.01 6.04
C VAL A 236 -17.79 -3.70 7.40
N LEU A 237 -17.42 -2.46 7.67
CA LEU A 237 -16.95 -2.02 8.99
C LEU A 237 -18.07 -2.02 10.03
N ARG A 238 -17.74 -2.44 11.25
CA ARG A 238 -18.54 -2.20 12.45
C ARG A 238 -18.60 -0.71 12.78
N PRO A 239 -19.64 -0.22 13.46
CA PRO A 239 -19.60 1.13 14.02
C PRO A 239 -18.37 1.34 14.92
N GLY A 240 -17.63 2.41 14.70
CA GLY A 240 -16.34 2.67 15.34
C GLY A 240 -15.16 1.96 14.71
N GLY A 241 -15.36 1.15 13.69
CA GLY A 241 -14.28 0.49 12.93
C GLY A 241 -13.54 1.45 12.00
N ASP A 242 -12.35 1.06 11.61
CA ASP A 242 -11.36 1.91 10.95
C ASP A 242 -11.07 1.44 9.52
N PHE A 243 -10.84 2.38 8.60
CA PHE A 243 -10.32 2.14 7.26
C PHE A 243 -8.98 2.84 7.12
N LEU A 244 -7.90 2.07 7.03
CA LEU A 244 -6.55 2.59 6.81
C LEU A 244 -6.10 2.33 5.37
N ILE A 245 -5.68 3.40 4.70
CA ILE A 245 -5.14 3.36 3.34
C ILE A 245 -3.71 3.88 3.38
N LEU A 246 -2.78 3.09 2.86
CA LEU A 246 -1.41 3.52 2.58
C LEU A 246 -1.25 3.62 1.06
N ASN A 247 -1.02 4.83 0.58
CA ASN A 247 -0.98 5.21 -0.82
C ASN A 247 -2.34 5.07 -1.55
N VAL A 248 -2.89 6.20 -1.95
CA VAL A 248 -4.19 6.27 -2.64
C VAL A 248 -4.02 6.23 -4.16
N SER A 249 -2.97 6.89 -4.68
CA SER A 249 -2.73 6.95 -6.11
C SER A 249 -1.24 7.13 -6.44
N TYR A 250 -0.85 6.79 -7.67
CA TYR A 250 0.50 7.06 -8.20
C TYR A 250 0.61 8.36 -9.00
N ARG A 251 -0.37 9.26 -8.91
CA ARG A 251 -0.38 10.52 -9.70
C ARG A 251 0.61 11.58 -9.19
N GLY A 252 1.21 11.39 -8.01
CA GLY A 252 2.19 12.32 -7.45
C GLY A 252 1.62 13.66 -6.96
N ASP A 253 0.31 13.78 -6.81
CA ASP A 253 -0.40 14.99 -6.36
C ASP A 253 -1.16 14.71 -5.05
N LEU A 254 -0.46 14.89 -3.94
CA LEU A 254 -1.03 14.68 -2.60
C LEU A 254 -2.20 15.63 -2.30
N GLY A 255 -2.22 16.82 -2.90
CA GLY A 255 -3.33 17.76 -2.74
C GLY A 255 -4.63 17.18 -3.28
N ARG A 256 -4.59 16.70 -4.51
CA ARG A 256 -5.72 16.00 -5.14
C ARG A 256 -6.09 14.72 -4.43
N ASP A 257 -5.11 13.94 -3.93
CA ASP A 257 -5.41 12.72 -3.16
C ASP A 257 -6.21 13.06 -1.90
N ARG A 258 -5.84 14.12 -1.19
CA ARG A 258 -6.57 14.61 -0.01
C ARG A 258 -7.99 15.06 -0.31
N GLU A 259 -8.19 15.78 -1.40
CA GLU A 259 -9.50 16.23 -1.85
C GLU A 259 -10.40 15.04 -2.21
N ASP A 260 -9.87 14.09 -2.97
CA ASP A 260 -10.60 12.90 -3.39
C ASP A 260 -10.96 12.00 -2.20
N VAL A 261 -10.02 11.74 -1.29
CA VAL A 261 -10.29 10.96 -0.07
C VAL A 261 -11.37 11.64 0.78
N GLY A 262 -11.30 12.96 0.98
CA GLY A 262 -12.33 13.72 1.70
C GLY A 262 -13.70 13.53 1.06
N ARG A 263 -13.82 13.71 -0.25
CA ARG A 263 -15.06 13.56 -1.00
C ARG A 263 -15.61 12.11 -0.95
N PHE A 264 -14.75 11.10 -1.09
CA PHE A 264 -15.18 9.69 -1.00
C PHE A 264 -15.60 9.31 0.41
N ALA A 265 -14.89 9.81 1.43
CA ALA A 265 -15.22 9.60 2.83
C ALA A 265 -16.60 10.21 3.18
N ASP A 266 -16.84 11.46 2.81
CA ASP A 266 -18.12 12.16 3.03
C ASP A 266 -19.28 11.37 2.38
N ASN A 267 -19.11 10.93 1.12
CA ASN A 267 -20.13 10.15 0.42
C ASN A 267 -20.37 8.75 1.02
N ALA A 268 -19.39 8.19 1.71
CA ALA A 268 -19.48 6.90 2.39
C ALA A 268 -19.88 7.02 3.86
N GLY A 269 -19.99 8.23 4.40
CA GLY A 269 -20.27 8.48 5.81
C GLY A 269 -19.14 8.07 6.74
N LEU A 270 -17.89 8.22 6.30
CA LEU A 270 -16.68 7.99 7.07
C LEU A 270 -16.09 9.33 7.54
N GLU A 271 -15.61 9.35 8.79
CA GLU A 271 -14.84 10.48 9.34
C GLU A 271 -13.36 10.35 8.94
N VAL A 272 -12.75 11.44 8.47
CA VAL A 272 -11.32 11.47 8.14
C VAL A 272 -10.51 11.88 9.36
N LEU A 273 -9.72 10.97 9.92
CA LEU A 273 -8.85 11.20 11.07
C LEU A 273 -7.42 11.60 10.65
N ARG A 274 -6.92 11.03 9.54
CA ARG A 274 -5.66 11.42 8.90
C ARG A 274 -5.88 11.55 7.41
N ASN A 275 -5.31 12.57 6.81
CA ASN A 275 -5.50 12.87 5.38
C ASN A 275 -4.16 13.11 4.69
N GLY A 276 -3.45 12.03 4.38
CA GLY A 276 -2.17 12.06 3.68
C GLY A 276 -1.01 12.51 4.56
N SER A 277 -0.87 11.96 5.77
CA SER A 277 0.28 12.18 6.63
C SER A 277 1.48 11.31 6.21
N ALA A 278 2.70 11.79 6.47
CA ALA A 278 3.95 11.08 6.24
C ALA A 278 4.34 10.37 7.55
N ASP A 279 3.89 9.13 7.72
CA ASP A 279 4.08 8.37 8.95
C ASP A 279 5.16 7.28 8.82
N LEU A 280 5.60 6.99 7.59
CA LEU A 280 6.57 5.93 7.27
C LEU A 280 7.92 6.54 6.86
N ARG A 281 9.00 5.79 7.12
CA ARG A 281 10.38 6.19 6.81
C ARG A 281 11.02 5.35 5.70
N LEU A 282 10.75 4.04 5.71
CA LEU A 282 11.26 3.12 4.70
C LEU A 282 10.49 3.24 3.39
N TRP A 283 9.21 3.54 3.48
CA TRP A 283 8.33 3.75 2.34
C TRP A 283 7.66 5.12 2.46
N ASP A 284 7.61 5.89 1.39
CA ASP A 284 7.09 7.27 1.38
C ASP A 284 5.59 7.36 1.07
N ALA A 285 4.83 6.29 1.36
CA ALA A 285 3.39 6.28 1.15
C ALA A 285 2.65 7.22 2.10
N PRO A 286 1.78 8.08 1.57
CA PRO A 286 0.89 8.87 2.41
C PRO A 286 -0.13 7.98 3.13
N THR A 287 -0.35 8.26 4.42
CA THR A 287 -1.32 7.58 5.27
C THR A 287 -2.66 8.31 5.28
N PHE A 288 -3.73 7.60 5.00
CA PHE A 288 -5.10 8.06 5.16
C PHE A 288 -5.82 7.14 6.16
N HIS A 289 -6.36 7.72 7.23
CA HIS A 289 -7.07 6.99 8.27
C HIS A 289 -8.48 7.53 8.40
N LEU A 290 -9.45 6.67 8.18
CA LEU A 290 -10.87 7.00 8.24
C LEU A 290 -11.55 6.11 9.27
N ARG A 291 -12.66 6.59 9.85
CA ARG A 291 -13.44 5.86 10.85
C ARG A 291 -14.91 5.88 10.53
N LYS A 292 -15.56 4.74 10.68
CA LYS A 292 -17.03 4.66 10.67
C LYS A 292 -17.57 5.19 12.00
N PRO A 293 -18.38 6.26 12.01
CA PRO A 293 -18.90 6.83 13.25
C PRO A 293 -19.71 5.81 14.06
N GLN A 294 -19.67 5.95 15.39
CA GLN A 294 -20.59 5.26 16.28
C GLN A 294 -22.00 5.82 16.07
N PRO A 295 -23.07 4.99 16.09
CA PRO A 295 -24.41 5.50 16.15
C PRO A 295 -24.58 6.41 17.37
N ALA A 296 -25.17 7.60 17.19
CA ALA A 296 -25.49 8.44 18.32
C ALA A 296 -26.25 7.64 19.37
N GLN A 297 -25.74 7.60 20.61
CA GLN A 297 -26.46 6.97 21.72
C GLN A 297 -27.81 7.66 21.82
N ARG A 298 -28.91 6.93 21.52
CA ARG A 298 -30.24 7.46 21.78
C ARG A 298 -30.31 7.76 23.26
N ALA A 299 -30.45 9.04 23.62
CA ALA A 299 -30.70 9.45 24.97
C ALA A 299 -31.86 8.63 25.50
N GLN A 300 -31.65 7.81 26.54
CA GLN A 300 -32.73 7.10 27.18
C GLN A 300 -33.72 8.16 27.71
N PRO A 301 -35.01 8.06 27.39
CA PRO A 301 -35.97 9.00 27.94
C PRO A 301 -35.89 8.90 29.47
N MET A 302 -35.61 10.03 30.13
CA MET A 302 -35.62 10.11 31.58
C MET A 302 -36.94 9.53 32.09
N ARG A 303 -36.89 8.39 32.81
CA ARG A 303 -38.06 7.89 33.54
C ARG A 303 -38.52 8.97 34.51
N ARG A 304 -39.63 9.58 34.18
CA ARG A 304 -40.30 10.49 35.14
C ARG A 304 -40.61 9.66 36.40
N ILE A 305 -39.83 9.91 37.45
CA ILE A 305 -40.17 9.37 38.77
C ILE A 305 -41.44 10.14 39.20
N MET A 306 -42.60 9.48 39.07
CA MET A 306 -43.78 9.95 39.78
C MET A 306 -43.49 9.78 41.28
N ARG A 307 -43.40 10.87 41.99
CA ARG A 307 -43.44 10.86 43.45
C ARG A 307 -44.90 10.61 43.85
N PRO A 308 -45.13 9.84 44.93
CA PRO A 308 -46.45 9.54 45.46
C PRO A 308 -47.13 10.77 46.09
#